data_d04b9198d28df74fbde4041d1da36ca1
#
_entry.id   d04b9198d28df74fbde4041d1da36ca1
#
_cell.length_a   1.000
_cell.length_b   1.000
_cell.length_c   1.000
_cell.angle_alpha   90.00
_cell.angle_beta   90.00
_cell.angle_gamma   90.00
#
_symmetry.space_group_name_H-M   'P 1'
#
loop_
_entity.id
_entity.type
_entity.pdbx_description
1 polymer ?
#
loop_
_entity_poly.entity_id
_entity_poly.type
_entity_poly.pdbx_seq_one_letter_code
_entity_poly.pdbx_strand_id
1 'polypeptide(L)'
;AQRLATLPTAYGGTGREWESTLNAAGALDGYREHIGDVNEADAIHYLAFDLQNPSSICNCIEFARTNARAVRTALTIEMWQSINTAWLEMKRFQAALGVRGPIDRLELSRFLDFIRKASLDFDGSAHRTMLRNDAHWFSRLGVYVERADTTARILDVKYNVLLPDSEAVGGSLDYFQWTA
;
A
#
# COMPACT_ATOMS: atom_id res chain seq x y z
N ALA A 1 -0.03 2.46 -6.68
CA ALA A 1 -1.36 2.05 -7.11
C ALA A 1 -2.18 3.24 -7.65
N GLN A 2 -2.35 4.33 -6.90
CA GLN A 2 -3.19 5.48 -7.31
C GLN A 2 -2.69 6.16 -8.61
N ARG A 3 -1.37 6.30 -8.81
CA ARG A 3 -0.78 6.85 -10.04
C ARG A 3 -0.91 5.90 -11.23
N LEU A 4 -0.79 4.60 -11.03
CA LEU A 4 -0.96 3.61 -12.11
C LEU A 4 -2.39 3.57 -12.65
N ALA A 5 -3.39 3.80 -11.80
CA ALA A 5 -4.79 3.87 -12.22
C ALA A 5 -5.11 5.11 -13.09
N THR A 6 -4.22 6.12 -13.11
CA THR A 6 -4.40 7.39 -13.84
C THR A 6 -3.49 7.56 -15.05
N LEU A 7 -2.48 6.68 -15.24
CA LEU A 7 -1.61 6.74 -16.43
C LEU A 7 -2.37 6.27 -17.67
N PRO A 8 -2.26 6.99 -18.80
CA PRO A 8 -2.80 6.50 -20.06
C PRO A 8 -2.08 5.22 -20.47
N THR A 9 -2.82 4.27 -21.01
CA THR A 9 -2.38 2.95 -21.51
C THR A 9 -1.40 3.01 -22.72
N ALA A 10 -0.56 4.03 -22.79
CA ALA A 10 0.26 4.35 -23.96
C ALA A 10 1.48 3.41 -24.17
N TYR A 11 1.83 2.57 -23.21
CA TYR A 11 3.00 1.67 -23.31
C TYR A 11 2.65 0.24 -22.93
N GLY A 12 2.01 -0.46 -23.88
CA GLY A 12 1.97 -1.93 -23.95
C GLY A 12 1.40 -2.67 -22.74
N GLY A 13 0.21 -3.19 -22.89
CA GLY A 13 -0.39 -4.31 -22.15
C GLY A 13 -0.55 -4.15 -20.64
N THR A 14 -1.77 -4.01 -20.21
CA THR A 14 -2.23 -3.88 -18.79
C THR A 14 -1.65 -4.92 -17.81
N GLY A 15 -1.12 -6.05 -18.29
CA GLY A 15 -0.52 -7.10 -17.45
C GLY A 15 0.84 -6.72 -16.87
N ARG A 16 1.73 -6.09 -17.61
CA ARG A 16 3.08 -5.75 -17.14
C ARG A 16 3.10 -4.69 -16.04
N GLU A 17 2.18 -3.74 -16.08
CA GLU A 17 2.08 -2.67 -15.09
C GLU A 17 1.64 -3.24 -13.74
N TRP A 18 0.68 -4.15 -13.75
CA TRP A 18 0.22 -4.82 -12.53
C TRP A 18 1.23 -5.84 -12.00
N GLU A 19 1.96 -6.51 -12.88
CA GLU A 19 3.09 -7.36 -12.49
C GLU A 19 4.18 -6.56 -11.79
N SER A 20 4.56 -5.40 -12.34
CA SER A 20 5.47 -4.46 -11.70
C SER A 20 4.95 -3.98 -10.33
N THR A 21 3.66 -3.70 -10.22
CA THR A 21 3.04 -3.25 -8.98
C THR A 21 3.07 -4.34 -7.92
N LEU A 22 2.75 -5.57 -8.29
CA LEU A 22 2.82 -6.75 -7.40
C LEU A 22 4.26 -7.02 -6.97
N ASN A 23 5.23 -6.88 -7.89
CA ASN A 23 6.64 -7.04 -7.58
C ASN A 23 7.12 -5.95 -6.60
N ALA A 24 6.78 -4.68 -6.82
CA ALA A 24 7.09 -3.58 -5.92
C ALA A 24 6.49 -3.78 -4.52
N ALA A 25 5.32 -4.39 -4.44
CA ALA A 25 4.70 -4.76 -3.17
C ALA A 25 5.32 -6.02 -2.53
N GLY A 26 6.25 -6.73 -3.21
CA GLY A 26 6.79 -8.01 -2.76
C GLY A 26 5.73 -9.12 -2.70
N ALA A 27 4.70 -9.02 -3.53
CA ALA A 27 3.51 -9.86 -3.49
C ALA A 27 3.33 -10.72 -4.75
N LEU A 28 4.24 -10.60 -5.75
CA LEU A 28 4.11 -11.25 -7.04
C LEU A 28 4.14 -12.78 -6.96
N ASP A 29 5.08 -13.33 -6.20
CA ASP A 29 5.22 -14.78 -6.08
C ASP A 29 3.99 -15.41 -5.40
N GLY A 30 3.55 -14.83 -4.28
CA GLY A 30 2.34 -15.26 -3.61
C GLY A 30 1.08 -15.09 -4.47
N TYR A 31 1.01 -14.03 -5.28
CA TYR A 31 -0.09 -13.86 -6.23
C TYR A 31 -0.11 -14.98 -7.27
N ARG A 32 1.04 -15.28 -7.89
CA ARG A 32 1.14 -16.34 -8.91
C ARG A 32 0.81 -17.72 -8.36
N GLU A 33 1.22 -18.00 -7.14
CA GLU A 33 0.93 -19.27 -6.46
C GLU A 33 -0.58 -19.47 -6.20
N HIS A 34 -1.29 -18.40 -5.79
CA HIS A 34 -2.68 -18.49 -5.35
C HIS A 34 -3.70 -18.18 -6.45
N ILE A 35 -3.34 -17.35 -7.43
CA ILE A 35 -4.27 -16.81 -8.43
C ILE A 35 -3.88 -17.19 -9.86
N GLY A 36 -2.59 -17.11 -10.20
CA GLY A 36 -2.07 -17.44 -11.53
C GLY A 36 -1.73 -16.21 -12.36
N ASP A 37 -2.35 -16.08 -13.56
CA ASP A 37 -2.04 -15.01 -14.50
C ASP A 37 -2.46 -13.63 -13.97
N VAL A 38 -1.59 -12.64 -14.22
CA VAL A 38 -1.79 -11.28 -13.69
C VAL A 38 -2.82 -10.53 -14.52
N ASN A 39 -3.87 -10.06 -13.86
CA ASN A 39 -4.86 -9.13 -14.39
C ASN A 39 -5.20 -8.04 -13.38
N GLU A 40 -5.74 -6.92 -13.86
CA GLU A 40 -6.04 -5.74 -13.05
C GLU A 40 -6.98 -6.03 -11.88
N ALA A 41 -8.11 -6.68 -12.14
CA ALA A 41 -9.14 -6.90 -11.12
C ALA A 41 -8.63 -7.77 -9.96
N ASP A 42 -7.98 -8.87 -10.29
CA ASP A 42 -7.44 -9.79 -9.30
C ASP A 42 -6.23 -9.20 -8.57
N ALA A 43 -5.37 -8.42 -9.27
CA ALA A 43 -4.25 -7.75 -8.63
C ALA A 43 -4.71 -6.70 -7.62
N ILE A 44 -5.72 -5.90 -7.96
CA ILE A 44 -6.33 -4.93 -7.02
C ILE A 44 -6.92 -5.67 -5.82
N HIS A 45 -7.71 -6.72 -6.06
CA HIS A 45 -8.32 -7.49 -4.97
C HIS A 45 -7.25 -8.09 -4.05
N TYR A 46 -6.22 -8.73 -4.61
CA TYR A 46 -5.14 -9.37 -3.87
C TYR A 46 -4.35 -8.38 -3.00
N LEU A 47 -4.03 -7.22 -3.54
CA LEU A 47 -3.29 -6.18 -2.81
C LEU A 47 -4.15 -5.45 -1.76
N ALA A 48 -5.45 -5.31 -2.00
CA ALA A 48 -6.31 -4.54 -1.13
C ALA A 48 -7.04 -5.37 -0.09
N PHE A 49 -7.65 -6.49 -0.48
CA PHE A 49 -8.67 -7.18 0.31
C PHE A 49 -8.36 -8.63 0.65
N ASP A 50 -7.46 -9.29 -0.09
CA ASP A 50 -7.22 -10.72 0.07
C ASP A 50 -6.52 -11.01 1.40
N LEU A 51 -7.14 -11.87 2.23
CA LEU A 51 -6.60 -12.24 3.54
C LEU A 51 -5.46 -13.27 3.44
N GLN A 52 -5.28 -13.92 2.30
CA GLN A 52 -4.14 -14.81 2.06
C GLN A 52 -2.87 -14.01 1.75
N ASN A 53 -2.99 -12.77 1.30
CA ASN A 53 -1.86 -11.86 1.18
C ASN A 53 -1.58 -11.17 2.53
N PRO A 54 -0.51 -11.54 3.26
CA PRO A 54 -0.21 -10.93 4.56
C PRO A 54 0.08 -9.43 4.46
N SER A 55 0.46 -8.96 3.27
CA SER A 55 0.73 -7.54 2.99
C SER A 55 -0.46 -6.80 2.37
N SER A 56 -1.65 -7.42 2.30
CA SER A 56 -2.85 -6.71 1.83
C SER A 56 -3.20 -5.55 2.78
N ILE A 57 -3.83 -4.52 2.23
CA ILE A 57 -4.24 -3.35 3.02
C ILE A 57 -5.15 -3.77 4.18
N CYS A 58 -6.08 -4.69 3.94
CA CYS A 58 -6.96 -5.23 4.98
C CYS A 58 -6.18 -5.90 6.11
N ASN A 59 -5.23 -6.78 5.79
CA ASN A 59 -4.40 -7.45 6.79
C ASN A 59 -3.51 -6.46 7.54
N CYS A 60 -2.91 -5.50 6.85
CA CYS A 60 -2.08 -4.47 7.50
C CYS A 60 -2.88 -3.69 8.57
N ILE A 61 -4.12 -3.28 8.28
CA ILE A 61 -4.97 -2.58 9.25
C ILE A 61 -5.41 -3.50 10.40
N GLU A 62 -5.73 -4.78 10.10
CA GLU A 62 -6.08 -5.77 11.12
C GLU A 62 -4.91 -6.02 12.08
N PHE A 63 -3.71 -6.22 11.56
CA PHE A 63 -2.50 -6.40 12.36
C PHE A 63 -2.16 -5.13 13.15
N ALA A 64 -2.25 -3.96 12.53
CA ALA A 64 -2.02 -2.69 13.21
C ALA A 64 -2.96 -2.53 14.41
N ARG A 65 -4.26 -2.83 14.25
CA ARG A 65 -5.23 -2.78 15.35
C ARG A 65 -4.95 -3.83 16.43
N THR A 66 -4.61 -5.05 16.02
CA THR A 66 -4.27 -6.14 16.95
C THR A 66 -3.05 -5.79 17.79
N ASN A 67 -1.99 -5.28 17.15
CA ASN A 67 -0.78 -4.81 17.81
C ASN A 67 -1.07 -3.62 18.73
N ALA A 68 -1.85 -2.64 18.26
CA ALA A 68 -2.27 -1.50 19.07
C ALA A 68 -3.05 -1.94 20.32
N ARG A 69 -3.88 -2.97 20.22
CA ARG A 69 -4.60 -3.55 21.37
C ARG A 69 -3.65 -4.20 22.37
N ALA A 70 -2.63 -4.91 21.90
CA ALA A 70 -1.64 -5.57 22.76
C ALA A 70 -0.81 -4.57 23.57
N VAL A 71 -0.51 -3.40 22.98
CA VAL A 71 0.26 -2.32 23.64
C VAL A 71 -0.60 -1.13 24.03
N ARG A 72 -1.87 -1.35 24.36
CA ARG A 72 -2.88 -0.30 24.59
C ARG A 72 -2.46 0.75 25.62
N THR A 73 -1.70 0.36 26.63
CA THR A 73 -1.21 1.26 27.69
C THR A 73 -0.08 2.19 27.24
N ALA A 74 0.60 1.88 26.14
CA ALA A 74 1.63 2.72 25.55
C ALA A 74 1.07 3.72 24.51
N LEU A 75 -0.21 3.58 24.14
CA LEU A 75 -0.87 4.44 23.17
C LEU A 75 -1.75 5.48 23.85
N THR A 76 -1.83 6.66 23.23
CA THR A 76 -2.80 7.68 23.63
C THR A 76 -4.23 7.30 23.21
N ILE A 77 -5.20 7.99 23.78
CA ILE A 77 -6.61 7.78 23.42
C ILE A 77 -6.84 8.10 21.94
N GLU A 78 -6.24 9.17 21.44
CA GLU A 78 -6.35 9.63 20.07
C GLU A 78 -5.75 8.62 19.08
N MET A 79 -4.59 8.04 19.37
CA MET A 79 -3.98 6.98 18.56
C MET A 79 -4.89 5.75 18.48
N TRP A 80 -5.43 5.33 19.63
CA TRP A 80 -6.35 4.20 19.68
C TRP A 80 -7.63 4.47 18.90
N GLN A 81 -8.22 5.64 19.04
CA GLN A 81 -9.42 6.03 18.31
C GLN A 81 -9.17 6.06 16.82
N SER A 82 -8.04 6.63 16.36
CA SER A 82 -7.68 6.69 14.97
C SER A 82 -7.59 5.29 14.35
N ILE A 83 -6.82 4.36 14.93
CA ILE A 83 -6.68 3.02 14.38
C ILE A 83 -7.98 2.20 14.43
N ASN A 84 -8.78 2.36 15.50
CA ASN A 84 -10.03 1.65 15.63
C ASN A 84 -11.09 2.17 14.65
N THR A 85 -11.14 3.47 14.40
CA THR A 85 -11.99 4.08 13.37
C THR A 85 -11.58 3.62 11.97
N ALA A 86 -10.27 3.63 11.68
CA ALA A 86 -9.74 3.11 10.42
C ALA A 86 -10.14 1.64 10.21
N TRP A 87 -10.05 0.81 11.24
CA TRP A 87 -10.44 -0.59 11.16
C TRP A 87 -11.95 -0.76 10.89
N LEU A 88 -12.81 -0.02 11.57
CA LEU A 88 -14.26 -0.08 11.37
C LEU A 88 -14.65 0.33 9.95
N GLU A 89 -14.06 1.39 9.43
CA GLU A 89 -14.32 1.86 8.06
C GLU A 89 -13.77 0.90 7.01
N MET A 90 -12.58 0.34 7.25
CA MET A 90 -12.02 -0.72 6.40
C MET A 90 -12.95 -1.92 6.30
N LYS A 91 -13.60 -2.36 7.41
CA LYS A 91 -14.58 -3.45 7.38
C LYS A 91 -15.79 -3.13 6.51
N ARG A 92 -16.23 -1.86 6.43
CA ARG A 92 -17.30 -1.43 5.53
C ARG A 92 -16.88 -1.54 4.07
N PHE A 93 -15.67 -1.05 3.74
CA PHE A 93 -15.11 -1.21 2.39
C PHE A 93 -14.92 -2.69 2.02
N GLN A 94 -14.42 -3.50 2.94
CA GLN A 94 -14.26 -4.94 2.73
C GLN A 94 -15.61 -5.62 2.43
N ALA A 95 -16.67 -5.26 3.13
CA ALA A 95 -18.00 -5.79 2.89
C ALA A 95 -18.58 -5.35 1.54
N ALA A 96 -18.26 -4.12 1.10
CA ALA A 96 -18.77 -3.56 -0.16
C ALA A 96 -17.94 -3.99 -1.39
N LEU A 97 -16.60 -4.05 -1.27
CA LEU A 97 -15.67 -4.21 -2.38
C LEU A 97 -14.83 -5.49 -2.29
N GLY A 98 -14.91 -6.23 -1.19
CA GLY A 98 -14.04 -7.39 -0.93
C GLY A 98 -14.42 -8.65 -1.73
N VAL A 99 -15.44 -8.59 -2.58
CA VAL A 99 -15.77 -9.67 -3.51
C VAL A 99 -14.85 -9.57 -4.72
N ARG A 100 -14.24 -10.70 -5.08
CA ARG A 100 -13.33 -10.77 -6.23
C ARG A 100 -14.07 -10.42 -7.52
N GLY A 101 -13.55 -9.47 -8.27
CA GLY A 101 -14.12 -9.00 -9.53
C GLY A 101 -13.74 -7.57 -9.86
N PRO A 102 -14.26 -7.02 -10.95
CA PRO A 102 -13.99 -5.64 -11.34
C PRO A 102 -14.51 -4.66 -10.28
N ILE A 103 -13.65 -3.75 -9.85
CA ILE A 103 -13.98 -2.67 -8.93
C ILE A 103 -14.15 -1.38 -9.73
N ASP A 104 -15.22 -0.64 -9.47
CA ASP A 104 -15.39 0.68 -10.06
C ASP A 104 -14.25 1.62 -9.66
N ARG A 105 -13.70 2.36 -10.63
CA ARG A 105 -12.54 3.25 -10.42
C ARG A 105 -12.81 4.34 -9.39
N LEU A 106 -14.05 4.85 -9.32
CA LEU A 106 -14.42 5.85 -8.32
C LEU A 106 -14.42 5.26 -6.91
N GLU A 107 -14.95 4.05 -6.75
CA GLU A 107 -14.96 3.35 -5.46
C GLU A 107 -13.53 2.97 -5.01
N LEU A 108 -12.70 2.52 -5.94
CA LEU A 108 -11.28 2.28 -5.66
C LEU A 108 -10.57 3.57 -5.22
N SER A 109 -10.81 4.69 -5.90
CA SER A 109 -10.24 5.99 -5.52
C SER A 109 -10.69 6.41 -4.11
N ARG A 110 -11.96 6.27 -3.79
CA ARG A 110 -12.51 6.54 -2.45
C ARG A 110 -11.85 5.68 -1.38
N PHE A 111 -11.68 4.39 -1.66
CA PHE A 111 -10.98 3.48 -0.76
C PHE A 111 -9.52 3.91 -0.53
N LEU A 112 -8.78 4.22 -1.58
CA LEU A 112 -7.38 4.65 -1.47
C LEU A 112 -7.25 6.01 -0.74
N ASP A 113 -8.16 6.95 -0.98
CA ASP A 113 -8.22 8.23 -0.26
C ASP A 113 -8.52 8.03 1.23
N PHE A 114 -9.42 7.09 1.55
CA PHE A 114 -9.67 6.71 2.94
C PHE A 114 -8.39 6.15 3.60
N ILE A 115 -7.67 5.23 2.96
CA ILE A 115 -6.43 4.65 3.50
C ILE A 115 -5.38 5.73 3.74
N ARG A 116 -5.20 6.64 2.77
CA ARG A 116 -4.28 7.78 2.90
C ARG A 116 -4.65 8.64 4.10
N LYS A 117 -5.94 8.98 4.23
CA LYS A 117 -6.44 9.78 5.35
C LYS A 117 -6.23 9.07 6.68
N ALA A 118 -6.55 7.79 6.80
CA ALA A 118 -6.38 7.00 8.02
C ALA A 118 -4.91 6.96 8.48
N SER A 119 -3.98 6.82 7.54
CA SER A 119 -2.54 6.87 7.82
C SER A 119 -2.10 8.24 8.36
N LEU A 120 -2.57 9.33 7.74
CA LEU A 120 -2.25 10.70 8.18
C LEU A 120 -2.87 11.01 9.56
N ASP A 121 -4.10 10.58 9.81
CA ASP A 121 -4.79 10.77 11.08
C ASP A 121 -4.06 10.04 12.23
N PHE A 122 -3.57 8.82 11.98
CA PHE A 122 -2.78 8.09 12.98
C PHE A 122 -1.42 8.73 13.22
N ASP A 123 -0.66 9.08 12.17
CA ASP A 123 0.65 9.73 12.31
C ASP A 123 0.53 11.10 12.99
N GLY A 124 -0.48 11.88 12.65
CA GLY A 124 -0.78 13.16 13.30
C GLY A 124 -1.13 13.01 14.77
N SER A 125 -1.93 12.00 15.13
CA SER A 125 -2.26 11.68 16.51
C SER A 125 -1.01 11.28 17.29
N ALA A 126 -0.20 10.36 16.74
CA ALA A 126 1.03 9.92 17.35
C ALA A 126 2.02 11.08 17.57
N HIS A 127 2.20 11.92 16.54
CA HIS A 127 3.13 13.05 16.60
C HIS A 127 2.75 14.08 17.66
N ARG A 128 1.45 14.34 17.83
CA ARG A 128 0.93 15.40 18.73
C ARG A 128 0.72 14.95 20.16
N THR A 129 0.39 13.69 20.39
CA THR A 129 -0.11 13.24 21.70
C THR A 129 0.78 12.22 22.39
N MET A 130 1.66 11.52 21.66
CA MET A 130 2.52 10.49 22.22
C MET A 130 3.71 11.12 22.98
N LEU A 131 3.94 10.65 24.21
CA LEU A 131 5.13 11.03 24.97
C LEU A 131 6.39 10.53 24.24
N ARG A 132 7.45 11.36 24.25
CA ARG A 132 8.74 11.04 23.61
C ARG A 132 9.60 10.13 24.50
N ASN A 133 9.10 8.92 24.71
CA ASN A 133 9.76 7.85 25.45
C ASN A 133 10.16 6.70 24.50
N ASP A 134 10.60 5.57 25.03
CA ASP A 134 11.05 4.42 24.25
C ASP A 134 9.97 3.93 23.28
N ALA A 135 8.69 3.90 23.70
CA ALA A 135 7.58 3.50 22.84
C ALA A 135 7.48 4.40 21.60
N HIS A 136 7.66 5.72 21.76
CA HIS A 136 7.71 6.67 20.64
C HIS A 136 8.87 6.35 19.69
N TRP A 137 10.06 6.14 20.23
CA TRP A 137 11.25 5.89 19.41
C TRP A 137 11.16 4.56 18.66
N PHE A 138 10.66 3.50 19.27
CA PHE A 138 10.41 2.23 18.60
C PHE A 138 9.33 2.34 17.52
N SER A 139 8.27 3.11 17.75
CA SER A 139 7.25 3.38 16.73
C SER A 139 7.86 4.11 15.53
N ARG A 140 8.70 5.13 15.77
CA ARG A 140 9.40 5.85 14.68
C ARG A 140 10.40 4.97 13.94
N LEU A 141 11.11 4.11 14.64
CA LEU A 141 12.01 3.13 14.02
C LEU A 141 11.25 2.24 13.03
N GLY A 142 10.09 1.70 13.41
CA GLY A 142 9.25 0.89 12.52
C GLY A 142 8.85 1.65 11.25
N VAL A 143 8.44 2.93 11.40
CA VAL A 143 8.09 3.79 10.25
C VAL A 143 9.30 3.99 9.31
N TYR A 144 10.49 4.21 9.84
CA TYR A 144 11.67 4.43 9.01
C TYR A 144 12.18 3.15 8.34
N VAL A 145 12.09 2.01 9.00
CA VAL A 145 12.44 0.71 8.39
C VAL A 145 11.50 0.41 7.23
N GLU A 146 10.19 0.60 7.40
CA GLU A 146 9.20 0.43 6.33
C GLU A 146 9.45 1.39 5.17
N ARG A 147 9.73 2.67 5.45
CA ARG A 147 10.06 3.65 4.40
C ARG A 147 11.32 3.29 3.62
N ALA A 148 12.34 2.77 4.29
CA ALA A 148 13.57 2.32 3.64
C ALA A 148 13.30 1.14 2.70
N ASP A 149 12.54 0.13 3.16
CA ASP A 149 12.14 -1.03 2.36
C ASP A 149 11.32 -0.60 1.13
N THR A 150 10.28 0.21 1.34
CA THR A 150 9.43 0.72 0.26
C THR A 150 10.22 1.53 -0.76
N THR A 151 11.14 2.39 -0.30
CA THR A 151 11.99 3.19 -1.20
C THR A 151 12.91 2.29 -2.02
N ALA A 152 13.55 1.29 -1.40
CA ALA A 152 14.41 0.34 -2.09
C ALA A 152 13.64 -0.44 -3.17
N ARG A 153 12.43 -0.92 -2.86
CA ARG A 153 11.56 -1.63 -3.82
C ARG A 153 11.13 -0.74 -4.99
N ILE A 154 10.80 0.53 -4.74
CA ILE A 154 10.44 1.48 -5.80
C ILE A 154 11.62 1.72 -6.74
N LEU A 155 12.84 1.85 -6.20
CA LEU A 155 14.04 2.01 -6.98
C LEU A 155 14.34 0.74 -7.80
N ASP A 156 14.24 -0.44 -7.19
CA ASP A 156 14.45 -1.73 -7.84
C ASP A 156 13.51 -1.91 -9.03
N VAL A 157 12.21 -1.68 -8.84
CA VAL A 157 11.21 -1.74 -9.91
C VAL A 157 11.50 -0.72 -10.99
N LYS A 158 11.87 0.51 -10.63
CA LYS A 158 12.18 1.54 -11.62
C LYS A 158 13.34 1.13 -12.51
N TYR A 159 14.46 0.71 -11.92
CA TYR A 159 15.66 0.42 -12.69
C TYR A 159 15.63 -0.92 -13.40
N ASN A 160 14.96 -1.93 -12.86
CA ASN A 160 14.97 -3.27 -13.41
C ASN A 160 13.75 -3.61 -14.28
N VAL A 161 12.65 -2.86 -14.15
CA VAL A 161 11.40 -3.20 -14.83
C VAL A 161 10.90 -2.09 -15.75
N LEU A 162 11.07 -0.82 -15.38
CA LEU A 162 10.49 0.31 -16.12
C LEU A 162 11.45 0.93 -17.13
N LEU A 163 12.77 0.75 -16.98
CA LEU A 163 13.73 1.18 -17.97
C LEU A 163 13.99 0.04 -18.95
N PRO A 164 13.70 0.22 -20.25
CA PRO A 164 14.07 -0.75 -21.28
C PRO A 164 15.59 -0.94 -21.30
N ASP A 165 16.06 -2.16 -21.59
CA ASP A 165 17.49 -2.51 -21.71
C ASP A 165 18.27 -1.63 -22.73
N SER A 166 17.55 -0.93 -23.61
CA SER A 166 18.10 -0.05 -24.64
C SER A 166 18.26 1.41 -24.22
N GLU A 167 17.73 1.81 -23.05
CA GLU A 167 17.79 3.20 -22.59
C GLU A 167 18.76 3.36 -21.41
N ALA A 168 19.66 4.33 -21.55
CA ALA A 168 20.62 4.65 -20.46
C ALA A 168 19.91 5.37 -19.31
N VAL A 169 20.33 5.07 -18.09
CA VAL A 169 20.00 5.86 -16.90
C VAL A 169 20.38 7.33 -17.13
N GLY A 170 19.43 8.24 -16.95
CA GLY A 170 19.61 9.68 -17.22
C GLY A 170 19.10 10.11 -18.62
N GLY A 171 18.49 9.21 -19.39
CA GLY A 171 17.84 9.54 -20.66
C GLY A 171 16.52 10.31 -20.48
N SER A 172 15.92 10.72 -21.62
CA SER A 172 14.68 11.51 -21.60
C SER A 172 13.51 10.78 -20.94
N LEU A 173 13.39 9.47 -21.16
CA LEU A 173 12.36 8.64 -20.53
C LEU A 173 12.54 8.55 -19.01
N ASP A 174 13.77 8.39 -18.54
CA ASP A 174 14.10 8.37 -17.12
C ASP A 174 13.72 9.70 -16.44
N TYR A 175 14.08 10.83 -17.09
CA TYR A 175 13.70 12.16 -16.62
C TYR A 175 12.18 12.33 -16.52
N PHE A 176 11.42 11.91 -17.55
CA PHE A 176 9.96 11.95 -17.53
C PHE A 176 9.36 11.11 -16.41
N GLN A 177 9.88 9.92 -16.17
CA GLN A 177 9.39 9.04 -15.10
C GLN A 177 9.66 9.58 -13.68
N TRP A 178 10.70 10.43 -13.50
CA TRP A 178 10.99 11.08 -12.21
C TRP A 178 10.15 12.35 -11.98
N THR A 179 9.71 13.02 -13.03
CA THR A 179 9.00 14.30 -12.95
C THR A 179 7.48 14.17 -13.00
N ALA A 180 6.95 13.04 -13.44
CA ALA A 180 5.52 12.72 -13.47
C ALA A 180 5.06 12.12 -12.14
#